data_32ba592c5d28f1d479f97dd3c4b2e49a
#
_entry.id   32ba592c5d28f1d479f97dd3c4b2e49a
#
_cell.length_a   1.000
_cell.length_b   1.000
_cell.length_c   1.000
_cell.angle_alpha   90.00
_cell.angle_beta   90.00
_cell.angle_gamma   90.00
#
_symmetry.space_group_name_H-M   'P 1'
#
loop_
_entity.id
_entity.type
_entity.pdbx_description
1 polymer ?
#
loop_
_entity_poly.entity_id
_entity_poly.type
_entity_poly.pdbx_seq_one_letter_code
_entity_poly.pdbx_strand_id
1 'polypeptide(L)'
;MNIKFQLEQAAGVVCKVMYPIPISSFSGKGTEIAVCTLSSIALLKKISNDDIMDKLLIIGRLFSENKGIDQLIHYCTTSHTMKYLILCGKDTNGHYPGDALINLMQFGLDDHHKIIGTRAPYPFIRCHPNLVNKFRQQIKLVDKRGCHDLNKIIETVNSLT
;
A
#
# COMPACT_ATOMS: atom_id res chain seq x y z
N MET A 1 -1.27 17.91 -28.42
CA MET A 1 -0.88 16.80 -27.52
C MET A 1 0.43 17.18 -26.82
N ASN A 2 0.47 17.16 -25.49
CA ASN A 2 1.55 17.78 -24.71
C ASN A 2 2.81 16.88 -24.75
N ILE A 3 3.93 17.38 -25.27
CA ILE A 3 5.24 16.72 -25.39
C ILE A 3 5.70 16.18 -24.02
N LYS A 4 5.42 16.90 -22.94
CA LYS A 4 5.73 16.48 -21.57
C LYS A 4 5.03 15.17 -21.21
N PHE A 5 3.76 15.03 -21.54
CA PHE A 5 2.98 13.80 -21.29
C PHE A 5 3.51 12.60 -22.08
N GLN A 6 3.94 12.82 -23.34
CA GLN A 6 4.54 11.76 -24.15
C GLN A 6 5.89 11.30 -23.61
N LEU A 7 6.72 12.24 -23.13
CA LEU A 7 8.01 11.92 -22.49
C LEU A 7 7.82 11.15 -21.18
N GLU A 8 6.85 11.53 -20.36
CA GLU A 8 6.52 10.81 -19.13
C GLU A 8 6.01 9.40 -19.40
N GLN A 9 5.19 9.21 -20.44
CA GLN A 9 4.74 7.88 -20.88
C GLN A 9 5.89 7.04 -21.42
N ALA A 10 6.75 7.61 -22.27
CA ALA A 10 7.92 6.92 -22.82
C ALA A 10 8.91 6.52 -21.71
N ALA A 11 9.18 7.42 -20.76
CA ALA A 11 10.03 7.12 -19.59
C ALA A 11 9.43 5.99 -18.75
N GLY A 12 8.13 5.98 -18.54
CA GLY A 12 7.42 4.90 -17.82
C GLY A 12 7.55 3.54 -18.52
N VAL A 13 7.48 3.50 -19.86
CA VAL A 13 7.67 2.28 -20.64
C VAL A 13 9.13 1.80 -20.57
N VAL A 14 10.09 2.69 -20.74
CA VAL A 14 11.52 2.38 -20.65
C VAL A 14 11.87 1.83 -19.25
N CYS A 15 11.37 2.46 -18.20
CA CYS A 15 11.57 1.96 -16.82
C CYS A 15 10.98 0.56 -16.62
N LYS A 16 9.81 0.25 -17.18
CA LYS A 16 9.21 -1.09 -17.08
C LYS A 16 10.01 -2.16 -17.81
N VAL A 17 10.65 -1.82 -18.93
CA VAL A 17 11.45 -2.76 -19.74
C VAL A 17 12.84 -2.97 -19.16
N MET A 18 13.48 -1.89 -18.72
CA MET A 18 14.88 -1.93 -18.21
C MET A 18 14.96 -2.37 -16.74
N TYR A 19 13.90 -2.12 -15.96
CA TYR A 19 13.80 -2.50 -14.55
C TYR A 19 12.47 -3.22 -14.31
N PRO A 20 12.35 -4.51 -14.70
CA PRO A 20 11.13 -5.25 -14.44
C PRO A 20 10.87 -5.25 -12.93
N ILE A 21 9.74 -4.68 -12.54
CA ILE A 21 9.32 -4.69 -11.13
C ILE A 21 9.06 -6.14 -10.77
N PRO A 22 9.84 -6.75 -9.86
CA PRO A 22 9.60 -8.13 -9.44
C PRO A 22 8.21 -8.25 -8.82
N ILE A 23 7.71 -9.49 -8.71
CA ILE A 23 6.42 -9.82 -8.10
C ILE A 23 6.19 -8.92 -6.89
N SER A 24 5.08 -8.17 -6.91
CA SER A 24 4.78 -7.14 -5.92
C SER A 24 3.92 -7.62 -4.76
N SER A 25 3.43 -8.88 -4.82
CA SER A 25 2.56 -9.44 -3.78
C SER A 25 2.61 -10.97 -3.73
N PHE A 26 2.31 -11.52 -2.55
CA PHE A 26 2.18 -12.96 -2.29
C PHE A 26 0.94 -13.21 -1.44
N SER A 27 0.10 -14.16 -1.84
CA SER A 27 -1.06 -14.58 -1.06
C SER A 27 -0.64 -15.53 0.05
N GLY A 28 -1.25 -15.37 1.22
CA GLY A 28 -1.11 -16.28 2.35
C GLY A 28 -2.36 -17.17 2.52
N LYS A 29 -2.52 -17.77 3.70
CA LYS A 29 -3.67 -18.64 4.03
C LYS A 29 -4.65 -17.98 5.01
N GLY A 30 -4.27 -16.87 5.64
CA GLY A 30 -5.13 -16.10 6.52
C GLY A 30 -6.19 -15.31 5.77
N THR A 31 -7.08 -14.64 6.50
CA THR A 31 -8.25 -13.97 5.92
C THR A 31 -8.40 -12.50 6.31
N GLU A 32 -7.78 -12.08 7.43
CA GLU A 32 -8.10 -10.77 8.04
C GLU A 32 -6.97 -9.75 7.97
N ILE A 33 -5.70 -10.20 7.84
CA ILE A 33 -4.53 -9.34 7.98
C ILE A 33 -3.75 -9.27 6.67
N ALA A 34 -3.50 -8.07 6.18
CA ALA A 34 -2.55 -7.81 5.11
C ALA A 34 -1.33 -7.04 5.61
N VAL A 35 -0.18 -7.25 4.96
CA VAL A 35 1.05 -6.51 5.24
C VAL A 35 1.51 -5.80 3.98
N CYS A 36 1.77 -4.51 4.09
CA CYS A 36 2.36 -3.68 3.04
C CYS A 36 3.77 -3.29 3.44
N THR A 37 4.76 -3.74 2.67
CA THR A 37 6.18 -3.47 2.94
C THR A 37 6.71 -2.22 2.24
N LEU A 38 5.83 -1.41 1.65
CA LEU A 38 6.18 -0.19 0.91
C LEU A 38 7.24 -0.47 -0.18
N SER A 39 8.40 0.20 -0.14
CA SER A 39 9.49 -0.04 -1.10
C SER A 39 10.42 -1.20 -0.73
N SER A 40 10.24 -1.83 0.45
CA SER A 40 11.20 -2.80 1.01
C SER A 40 11.05 -4.21 0.44
N ILE A 41 11.73 -4.50 -0.68
CA ILE A 41 11.72 -5.82 -1.36
C ILE A 41 12.33 -6.92 -0.48
N ALA A 42 13.45 -6.64 0.19
CA ALA A 42 14.10 -7.62 1.05
C ALA A 42 13.20 -8.07 2.20
N LEU A 43 12.44 -7.13 2.78
CA LEU A 43 11.46 -7.43 3.82
C LEU A 43 10.29 -8.25 3.27
N LEU A 44 9.77 -7.88 2.09
CA LEU A 44 8.73 -8.64 1.40
C LEU A 44 9.13 -10.11 1.20
N LYS A 45 10.35 -10.35 0.71
CA LYS A 45 10.89 -11.70 0.51
C LYS A 45 11.08 -12.46 1.83
N LYS A 46 11.52 -11.79 2.90
CA LYS A 46 11.65 -12.43 4.21
C LYS A 46 10.30 -12.91 4.73
N ILE A 47 9.28 -12.05 4.68
CA ILE A 47 7.93 -12.40 5.13
C ILE A 47 7.33 -13.49 4.26
N SER A 48 7.51 -13.45 2.93
CA SER A 48 6.95 -14.45 2.01
C SER A 48 7.48 -15.87 2.20
N ASN A 49 8.65 -16.01 2.82
CA ASN A 49 9.29 -17.30 3.12
C ASN A 49 9.12 -17.73 4.59
N ASP A 50 8.34 -16.99 5.36
CA ASP A 50 8.12 -17.27 6.78
C ASP A 50 6.75 -17.92 7.03
N ASP A 51 6.64 -18.75 8.05
CA ASP A 51 5.39 -19.43 8.42
C ASP A 51 4.28 -18.46 8.83
N ILE A 52 4.60 -17.19 9.10
CA ILE A 52 3.62 -16.14 9.38
C ILE A 52 2.63 -15.95 8.22
N MET A 53 2.99 -16.37 7.01
CA MET A 53 2.10 -16.35 5.85
C MET A 53 0.83 -17.18 6.06
N ASP A 54 0.83 -18.15 6.97
CA ASP A 54 -0.36 -18.91 7.32
C ASP A 54 -1.44 -18.06 8.03
N LYS A 55 -1.04 -16.93 8.63
CA LYS A 55 -1.92 -15.98 9.30
C LYS A 55 -2.28 -14.76 8.44
N LEU A 56 -1.56 -14.53 7.36
CA LEU A 56 -1.75 -13.38 6.50
C LEU A 56 -2.65 -13.70 5.31
N LEU A 57 -3.54 -12.78 4.95
CA LEU A 57 -4.31 -12.84 3.71
C LEU A 57 -3.40 -12.60 2.51
N ILE A 58 -2.61 -11.55 2.56
CA ILE A 58 -1.70 -11.11 1.50
C ILE A 58 -0.59 -10.24 2.06
N ILE A 59 0.57 -10.31 1.42
CA ILE A 59 1.61 -9.31 1.58
C ILE A 59 1.90 -8.64 0.24
N GLY A 60 2.25 -7.36 0.27
CA GLY A 60 2.51 -6.62 -0.96
C GLY A 60 3.31 -5.35 -0.74
N ARG A 61 3.49 -4.61 -1.83
CA ARG A 61 4.20 -3.34 -1.87
C ARG A 61 3.28 -2.22 -2.31
N LEU A 62 3.63 -0.98 -1.97
CA LEU A 62 2.93 0.22 -2.39
C LEU A 62 3.94 1.26 -2.89
N PHE A 63 3.84 1.67 -4.15
CA PHE A 63 4.81 2.53 -4.81
C PHE A 63 4.31 3.92 -5.13
N SER A 64 3.00 4.10 -5.29
CA SER A 64 2.44 5.38 -5.71
C SER A 64 1.33 5.84 -4.79
N GLU A 65 1.32 7.14 -4.59
CA GLU A 65 0.35 7.87 -3.76
C GLU A 65 -1.03 8.03 -4.37
N ASN A 66 -1.21 7.53 -5.60
CA ASN A 66 -2.47 7.62 -6.36
C ASN A 66 -2.93 6.24 -6.84
N LYS A 67 -2.48 5.77 -8.01
CA LYS A 67 -2.91 4.48 -8.60
C LYS A 67 -2.70 3.29 -7.66
N GLY A 68 -1.59 3.26 -6.90
CA GLY A 68 -1.33 2.20 -5.94
C GLY A 68 -2.34 2.20 -4.80
N ILE A 69 -2.69 3.39 -4.28
CA ILE A 69 -3.70 3.54 -3.23
C ILE A 69 -5.09 3.19 -3.78
N ASP A 70 -5.44 3.61 -5.00
CA ASP A 70 -6.70 3.20 -5.65
C ASP A 70 -6.84 1.67 -5.73
N GLN A 71 -5.79 0.98 -6.18
CA GLN A 71 -5.77 -0.49 -6.25
C GLN A 71 -5.90 -1.14 -4.88
N LEU A 72 -5.21 -0.60 -3.88
CA LEU A 72 -5.28 -1.07 -2.50
C LEU A 72 -6.69 -0.91 -1.92
N ILE A 73 -7.34 0.23 -2.13
CA ILE A 73 -8.72 0.47 -1.70
C ILE A 73 -9.67 -0.54 -2.33
N HIS A 74 -9.57 -0.77 -3.66
CA HIS A 74 -10.39 -1.77 -4.35
C HIS A 74 -10.18 -3.17 -3.79
N TYR A 75 -8.92 -3.58 -3.61
CA TYR A 75 -8.62 -4.90 -3.06
C TYR A 75 -9.21 -5.08 -1.65
N CYS A 76 -8.94 -4.14 -0.75
CA CYS A 76 -9.41 -4.21 0.64
C CYS A 76 -10.95 -4.22 0.74
N THR A 77 -11.63 -3.42 -0.06
CA THR A 77 -13.10 -3.30 -0.01
C THR A 77 -13.84 -4.45 -0.71
N THR A 78 -13.14 -5.18 -1.57
CA THR A 78 -13.66 -6.43 -2.19
C THR A 78 -13.52 -7.62 -1.24
N SER A 79 -12.50 -7.63 -0.39
CA SER A 79 -12.33 -8.66 0.64
C SER A 79 -13.20 -8.34 1.85
N HIS A 80 -14.29 -9.09 2.04
CA HIS A 80 -15.22 -8.87 3.15
C HIS A 80 -14.66 -9.29 4.52
N THR A 81 -13.60 -10.09 4.56
CA THR A 81 -12.99 -10.61 5.78
C THR A 81 -11.82 -9.77 6.27
N MET A 82 -11.20 -8.99 5.39
CA MET A 82 -10.03 -8.18 5.72
C MET A 82 -10.35 -7.08 6.71
N LYS A 83 -9.59 -7.01 7.80
CA LYS A 83 -9.78 -6.02 8.89
C LYS A 83 -8.53 -5.17 9.15
N TYR A 84 -7.35 -5.73 8.98
CA TYR A 84 -6.10 -5.09 9.36
C TYR A 84 -5.15 -4.94 8.19
N LEU A 85 -4.54 -3.76 8.08
CA LEU A 85 -3.44 -3.49 7.16
C LEU A 85 -2.24 -2.99 7.97
N ILE A 86 -1.19 -3.79 8.03
CA ILE A 86 0.08 -3.41 8.67
C ILE A 86 0.96 -2.74 7.60
N LEU A 87 1.37 -1.51 7.86
CA LEU A 87 2.24 -0.74 7.00
C LEU A 87 3.65 -0.72 7.59
N CYS A 88 4.64 -1.33 6.92
CA CYS A 88 6.00 -1.46 7.41
C CYS A 88 7.04 -1.19 6.30
N GLY A 89 8.33 -1.28 6.66
CA GLY A 89 9.41 -1.01 5.72
C GLY A 89 9.57 0.47 5.39
N LYS A 90 10.34 0.76 4.35
CA LYS A 90 10.74 2.13 3.96
C LYS A 90 9.72 2.74 3.00
N ASP A 91 9.26 3.94 3.29
CA ASP A 91 8.44 4.71 2.35
C ASP A 91 9.25 5.14 1.12
N THR A 92 8.58 5.28 -0.02
CA THR A 92 9.24 5.65 -1.28
C THR A 92 9.50 7.14 -1.30
N ASN A 93 10.78 7.53 -1.34
CA ASN A 93 11.16 8.94 -1.46
C ASN A 93 10.60 9.56 -2.75
N GLY A 94 10.09 10.77 -2.65
CA GLY A 94 9.51 11.51 -3.76
C GLY A 94 8.03 11.23 -4.02
N HIS A 95 7.53 10.03 -3.70
CA HIS A 95 6.12 9.65 -3.86
C HIS A 95 5.37 9.55 -2.54
N TYR A 96 6.03 9.13 -1.48
CA TYR A 96 5.48 9.03 -0.11
C TYR A 96 4.12 8.33 -0.01
N PRO A 97 3.94 7.15 -0.63
CA PRO A 97 2.64 6.47 -0.61
C PRO A 97 2.21 6.02 0.79
N GLY A 98 3.15 5.71 1.68
CA GLY A 98 2.85 5.38 3.07
C GLY A 98 2.33 6.58 3.85
N ASP A 99 2.95 7.76 3.67
CA ASP A 99 2.46 9.01 4.22
C ASP A 99 1.06 9.35 3.69
N ALA A 100 0.85 9.20 2.38
CA ALA A 100 -0.43 9.44 1.76
C ALA A 100 -1.53 8.52 2.31
N LEU A 101 -1.24 7.22 2.46
CA LEU A 101 -2.19 6.25 2.98
C LEU A 101 -2.60 6.56 4.44
N ILE A 102 -1.65 6.93 5.29
CA ILE A 102 -1.94 7.32 6.68
C ILE A 102 -2.81 8.58 6.73
N ASN A 103 -2.47 9.59 5.93
CA ASN A 103 -3.25 10.82 5.87
C ASN A 103 -4.66 10.57 5.29
N LEU A 104 -4.80 9.67 4.30
CA LEU A 104 -6.10 9.25 3.79
C LEU A 104 -6.96 8.63 4.90
N MET A 105 -6.37 7.74 5.71
CA MET A 105 -7.08 7.11 6.83
C MET A 105 -7.51 8.14 7.89
N GLN A 106 -6.67 9.11 8.17
CA GLN A 106 -6.89 10.09 9.24
C GLN A 106 -7.83 11.22 8.80
N PHE A 107 -7.59 11.82 7.64
CA PHE A 107 -8.25 13.06 7.20
C PHE A 107 -9.18 12.89 6.01
N GLY A 108 -9.02 11.82 5.22
CA GLY A 108 -9.84 11.58 4.01
C GLY A 108 -9.41 12.42 2.81
N LEU A 109 -10.40 12.74 1.97
CA LEU A 109 -10.23 13.49 0.72
C LEU A 109 -10.88 14.86 0.84
N ASP A 110 -10.32 15.85 0.12
CA ASP A 110 -10.97 17.13 -0.15
C ASP A 110 -11.99 17.03 -1.31
N ASP A 111 -12.63 18.16 -1.65
CA ASP A 111 -13.64 18.25 -2.73
C ASP A 111 -13.06 17.97 -4.13
N HIS A 112 -11.73 17.98 -4.28
CA HIS A 112 -11.02 17.67 -5.52
C HIS A 112 -10.45 16.24 -5.54
N HIS A 113 -10.87 15.37 -4.62
CA HIS A 113 -10.37 14.01 -4.43
C HIS A 113 -8.88 13.92 -4.11
N LYS A 114 -8.32 14.96 -3.52
CA LYS A 114 -6.94 15.01 -3.05
C LYS A 114 -6.89 14.57 -1.59
N ILE A 115 -5.90 13.75 -1.23
CA ILE A 115 -5.67 13.34 0.17
C ILE A 115 -5.22 14.55 0.98
N ILE A 116 -5.94 14.82 2.07
CA ILE A 116 -5.67 15.97 2.94
C ILE A 116 -4.44 15.69 3.82
N GLY A 117 -3.56 16.69 3.94
CA GLY A 117 -2.45 16.70 4.91
C GLY A 117 -1.19 15.94 4.49
N THR A 118 -1.20 15.21 3.39
CA THR A 118 -0.02 14.47 2.92
C THR A 118 1.00 15.37 2.22
N ARG A 119 2.28 14.99 2.33
CA ARG A 119 3.40 15.58 1.59
C ARG A 119 3.63 14.96 0.21
N ALA A 120 2.86 13.93 -0.15
CA ALA A 120 2.95 13.30 -1.45
C ALA A 120 2.61 14.30 -2.57
N PRO A 121 3.34 14.29 -3.74
CA PRO A 121 3.19 15.34 -4.75
C PRO A 121 1.89 15.26 -5.54
N TYR A 122 1.36 14.06 -5.81
CA TYR A 122 0.17 13.83 -6.63
C TYR A 122 -0.84 12.87 -5.97
N PRO A 123 -1.34 13.19 -4.77
CA PRO A 123 -2.15 12.29 -3.97
C PRO A 123 -3.64 12.37 -4.35
N PHE A 124 -3.96 12.23 -5.63
CA PHE A 124 -5.33 12.27 -6.13
C PHE A 124 -5.88 10.85 -6.30
N ILE A 125 -7.01 10.59 -5.66
CA ILE A 125 -7.69 9.29 -5.66
C ILE A 125 -8.83 9.30 -6.67
N ARG A 126 -8.90 8.25 -7.51
CA ARG A 126 -9.94 8.09 -8.54
C ARG A 126 -11.12 7.26 -8.06
N CYS A 127 -10.94 6.47 -7.01
CA CYS A 127 -12.02 5.74 -6.38
C CYS A 127 -13.17 6.67 -6.00
N HIS A 128 -14.39 6.18 -6.16
CA HIS A 128 -15.58 6.91 -5.70
C HIS A 128 -15.47 7.18 -4.18
N PRO A 129 -15.83 8.39 -3.68
CA PRO A 129 -15.72 8.74 -2.27
C PRO A 129 -16.38 7.75 -1.31
N ASN A 130 -17.51 7.14 -1.70
CA ASN A 130 -18.17 6.11 -0.89
C ASN A 130 -17.29 4.87 -0.70
N LEU A 131 -16.50 4.48 -1.72
CA LEU A 131 -15.57 3.36 -1.62
C LEU A 131 -14.40 3.68 -0.69
N VAL A 132 -13.89 4.92 -0.77
CA VAL A 132 -12.87 5.43 0.16
C VAL A 132 -13.38 5.42 1.58
N ASN A 133 -14.61 5.88 1.81
CA ASN A 133 -15.23 5.87 3.14
C ASN A 133 -15.43 4.44 3.67
N LYS A 134 -15.89 3.51 2.80
CA LYS A 134 -15.98 2.09 3.16
C LYS A 134 -14.62 1.53 3.58
N PHE A 135 -13.57 1.79 2.81
CA PHE A 135 -12.20 1.40 3.13
C PHE A 135 -11.76 1.92 4.51
N ARG A 136 -11.96 3.22 4.76
CA ARG A 136 -11.59 3.87 6.03
C ARG A 136 -12.35 3.32 7.24
N GLN A 137 -13.59 2.86 7.04
CA GLN A 137 -14.41 2.26 8.10
C GLN A 137 -14.07 0.78 8.32
N GLN A 138 -13.78 0.05 7.25
CA GLN A 138 -13.52 -1.39 7.30
C GLN A 138 -12.12 -1.71 7.82
N ILE A 139 -11.09 -0.94 7.41
CA ILE A 139 -9.69 -1.28 7.62
C ILE A 139 -9.12 -0.51 8.80
N LYS A 140 -8.52 -1.25 9.74
CA LYS A 140 -7.67 -0.69 10.78
C LYS A 140 -6.22 -0.70 10.30
N LEU A 141 -5.67 0.49 10.06
CA LEU A 141 -4.28 0.66 9.67
C LEU A 141 -3.37 0.61 10.89
N VAL A 142 -2.33 -0.22 10.84
CA VAL A 142 -1.29 -0.34 11.86
C VAL A 142 0.01 0.24 11.30
N ASP A 143 0.39 1.43 11.74
CA ASP A 143 1.61 2.12 11.27
C ASP A 143 2.86 1.57 11.96
N LYS A 144 3.66 0.85 11.18
CA LYS A 144 5.00 0.34 11.54
C LYS A 144 6.02 0.78 10.50
N ARG A 145 5.81 1.91 9.83
CA ARG A 145 6.78 2.44 8.86
C ARG A 145 8.17 2.59 9.47
N GLY A 146 9.19 2.26 8.70
CA GLY A 146 10.57 2.21 9.16
C GLY A 146 10.95 0.91 9.86
N CYS A 147 10.01 0.05 10.23
CA CYS A 147 10.30 -1.26 10.78
C CYS A 147 10.71 -2.24 9.68
N HIS A 148 11.91 -2.81 9.80
CA HIS A 148 12.44 -3.87 8.93
C HIS A 148 12.70 -5.19 9.69
N ASP A 149 12.35 -5.21 10.96
CA ASP A 149 12.53 -6.34 11.86
C ASP A 149 11.36 -7.33 11.71
N LEU A 150 11.65 -8.51 11.18
CA LEU A 150 10.66 -9.56 10.96
C LEU A 150 9.98 -9.98 12.26
N ASN A 151 10.74 -10.13 13.37
CA ASN A 151 10.17 -10.55 14.65
C ASN A 151 9.15 -9.55 15.18
N LYS A 152 9.42 -8.25 15.07
CA LYS A 152 8.46 -7.21 15.46
C LYS A 152 7.20 -7.20 14.61
N ILE A 153 7.32 -7.55 13.33
CA ILE A 153 6.17 -7.69 12.43
C ILE A 153 5.35 -8.92 12.84
N ILE A 154 6.01 -10.05 13.11
CA ILE A 154 5.37 -11.28 13.60
C ILE A 154 4.64 -11.04 14.93
N GLU A 155 5.28 -10.37 15.89
CA GLU A 155 4.64 -9.96 17.16
C GLU A 155 3.40 -9.10 16.91
N THR A 156 3.48 -8.15 15.97
CA THR A 156 2.34 -7.31 15.60
C THR A 156 1.20 -8.13 15.01
N VAL A 157 1.48 -9.06 14.09
CA VAL A 157 0.47 -9.97 13.52
C VAL A 157 -0.18 -10.81 14.63
N ASN A 158 0.63 -11.41 15.50
CA ASN A 158 0.14 -12.24 16.59
C ASN A 158 -0.72 -11.48 17.61
N SER A 159 -0.50 -10.18 17.76
CA SER A 159 -1.32 -9.34 18.64
C SER A 159 -2.71 -8.98 18.05
N LEU A 160 -2.92 -9.23 16.75
CA LEU A 160 -4.16 -8.93 16.05
C LEU A 160 -5.02 -10.19 15.80
N THR A 161 -4.45 -11.35 16.02
CA THR A 161 -5.12 -12.66 15.97
C THR A 161 -5.43 -13.13 17.40
#